data_b3f5a57e86dff186f69b71d3951b3049
#
_entry.id   b3f5a57e86dff186f69b71d3951b3049
#
_cell.length_a   1.000
_cell.length_b   1.000
_cell.length_c   1.000
_cell.angle_alpha   90.00
_cell.angle_beta   90.00
_cell.angle_gamma   90.00
#
_symmetry.space_group_name_H-M   'P 1'
#
loop_
_entity.id
_entity.type
_entity.pdbx_description
1 polymer ?
#
loop_
_entity_poly.entity_id
_entity_poly.type
_entity_poly.pdbx_seq_one_letter_code
_entity_poly.pdbx_strand_id
1 'polypeptide(L)'
;MKKNGIINSDISKVLSYMRPTDLICISDLGLPCPENIKTIDLSLKLGYPSFIEVLSEIMKDIKIEHIILAEEIKDNNKKVYNKILSMFKDISKEYISHTDFKNKISYCKAIIRTGEAT
;
A
#
# COMPACT_ATOMS: atom_id res chain seq x y z
N MET A 1 15.54 16.78 14.70
CA MET A 1 15.26 15.68 13.75
C MET A 1 14.23 14.73 14.33
N LYS A 2 13.34 14.24 13.49
CA LYS A 2 12.33 13.26 13.89
C LYS A 2 12.98 11.97 14.38
N LYS A 3 12.50 11.41 15.48
CA LYS A 3 13.13 10.30 16.19
C LYS A 3 12.53 8.94 15.85
N ASN A 4 11.22 8.90 15.61
CA ASN A 4 10.46 7.67 15.42
C ASN A 4 9.52 7.79 14.23
N GLY A 5 9.06 6.64 13.74
CA GLY A 5 8.06 6.57 12.70
C GLY A 5 8.61 6.90 11.32
N ILE A 6 7.71 7.25 10.42
CA ILE A 6 8.04 7.49 9.01
C ILE A 6 8.80 8.81 8.90
N ILE A 7 10.03 8.75 8.39
CA ILE A 7 10.88 9.92 8.18
C ILE A 7 10.68 10.48 6.77
N ASN A 8 10.29 9.63 5.80
CA ASN A 8 10.03 10.08 4.44
C ASN A 8 8.97 11.19 4.45
N SER A 9 9.36 12.38 4.02
CA SER A 9 8.50 13.55 4.09
C SER A 9 7.31 13.47 3.12
N ASP A 10 7.48 12.83 1.97
CA ASP A 10 6.39 12.69 1.00
C ASP A 10 5.29 11.78 1.55
N ILE A 11 5.67 10.67 2.17
CA ILE A 11 4.70 9.77 2.81
C ILE A 11 4.03 10.48 3.98
N SER A 12 4.81 11.09 4.87
CA SER A 12 4.27 11.79 6.04
C SER A 12 3.27 12.87 5.64
N LYS A 13 3.56 13.60 4.58
CA LYS A 13 2.65 14.64 4.07
C LYS A 13 1.33 14.02 3.59
N VAL A 14 1.40 12.98 2.77
CA VAL A 14 0.19 12.32 2.27
C VAL A 14 -0.66 11.79 3.42
N LEU A 15 -0.04 11.09 4.37
CA LEU A 15 -0.77 10.50 5.50
C LEU A 15 -1.41 11.57 6.38
N SER A 16 -0.74 12.70 6.58
CA SER A 16 -1.27 13.78 7.41
C SER A 16 -2.47 14.50 6.79
N TYR A 17 -2.60 14.45 5.47
CA TYR A 17 -3.74 15.03 4.77
C TYR A 17 -4.91 14.07 4.58
N MET A 18 -4.74 12.78 4.88
CA MET A 18 -5.79 11.80 4.67
C MET A 18 -6.99 12.03 5.58
N ARG A 19 -8.16 11.84 5.02
CA ARG A 19 -9.46 11.92 5.71
C ARG A 19 -10.11 10.53 5.70
N PRO A 20 -11.16 10.30 6.49
CA PRO A 20 -11.71 8.94 6.69
C PRO A 20 -12.06 8.16 5.43
N THR A 21 -12.48 8.83 4.37
CA THR A 21 -12.86 8.16 3.12
C THR A 21 -11.74 8.14 2.07
N ASP A 22 -10.59 8.69 2.39
CA ASP A 22 -9.48 8.74 1.44
C ASP A 22 -8.78 7.38 1.34
N LEU A 23 -8.20 7.12 0.17
CA LEU A 23 -7.49 5.89 -0.15
C LEU A 23 -6.03 6.17 -0.46
N ILE A 24 -5.15 5.28 -0.04
CA ILE A 24 -3.78 5.19 -0.57
C ILE A 24 -3.55 3.79 -1.09
N CYS A 25 -2.67 3.66 -2.06
CA CYS A 25 -2.29 2.36 -2.62
C CYS A 25 -0.85 2.04 -2.22
N ILE A 26 -0.64 0.84 -1.74
CA ILE A 26 0.71 0.30 -1.54
C ILE A 26 0.90 -0.78 -2.60
N SER A 27 1.94 -0.64 -3.41
CA SER A 27 2.10 -1.48 -4.59
C SER A 27 3.40 -2.28 -4.59
N ASP A 28 3.39 -3.33 -5.39
CA ASP A 28 4.61 -4.03 -5.80
C ASP A 28 5.27 -3.29 -6.98
N LEU A 29 6.30 -3.89 -7.55
CA LEU A 29 7.01 -3.32 -8.69
C LEU A 29 6.21 -3.40 -10.00
N GLY A 30 5.27 -4.33 -10.07
CA GLY A 30 4.54 -4.59 -11.31
C GLY A 30 3.31 -3.74 -11.55
N LEU A 31 2.83 -3.02 -10.54
CA LEU A 31 1.62 -2.22 -10.69
C LEU A 31 1.87 -0.97 -11.52
N PRO A 32 1.09 -0.72 -12.58
CA PRO A 32 1.20 0.53 -13.34
C PRO A 32 0.86 1.74 -12.48
N CYS A 33 1.69 2.78 -12.59
CA CYS A 33 1.48 4.03 -11.85
C CYS A 33 1.06 5.12 -12.84
N PRO A 34 -0.21 5.52 -12.87
CA PRO A 34 -0.68 6.58 -13.77
C PRO A 34 0.01 7.90 -13.47
N GLU A 35 0.28 8.68 -14.53
CA GLU A 35 1.00 9.96 -14.39
C GLU A 35 0.24 10.99 -13.56
N ASN A 36 -1.10 10.93 -13.57
CA ASN A 36 -1.93 11.89 -12.82
C ASN A 36 -2.06 11.57 -11.34
N ILE A 37 -1.49 10.46 -10.88
CA ILE A 37 -1.49 10.09 -9.47
C ILE A 37 -0.07 10.18 -8.93
N LYS A 38 0.07 10.85 -7.79
CA LYS A 38 1.38 10.96 -7.14
C LYS A 38 1.91 9.58 -6.78
N THR A 39 3.12 9.27 -7.25
CA THR A 39 3.81 8.03 -6.91
C THR A 39 5.02 8.35 -6.04
N ILE A 40 5.07 7.74 -4.86
CA ILE A 40 6.22 7.80 -3.96
C ILE A 40 6.94 6.48 -4.11
N ASP A 41 8.03 6.49 -4.85
CA ASP A 41 8.78 5.29 -5.19
C ASP A 41 9.86 5.03 -4.15
N LEU A 42 9.68 3.98 -3.35
CA LEU A 42 10.63 3.55 -2.33
C LEU A 42 11.55 2.43 -2.82
N SER A 43 11.32 1.93 -4.03
CA SER A 43 12.08 0.78 -4.52
C SER A 43 13.54 1.17 -4.74
N LEU A 44 14.43 0.60 -3.94
CA LEU A 44 15.86 0.78 -4.09
C LEU A 44 16.45 -0.28 -5.02
N LYS A 45 15.95 -1.50 -4.89
CA LYS A 45 16.37 -2.64 -5.70
C LYS A 45 15.30 -3.73 -5.60
N LEU A 46 15.43 -4.74 -6.44
CA LEU A 46 14.48 -5.86 -6.45
C LEU A 46 14.36 -6.47 -5.06
N GLY A 47 13.15 -6.49 -4.52
CA GLY A 47 12.85 -7.04 -3.21
C GLY A 47 13.04 -6.08 -2.03
N TYR A 48 13.53 -4.86 -2.25
CA TYR A 48 13.83 -3.96 -1.13
C TYR A 48 13.38 -2.53 -1.39
N PRO A 49 12.69 -1.89 -0.44
CA PRO A 49 12.05 -2.51 0.74
C PRO A 49 10.91 -3.44 0.35
N SER A 50 10.65 -4.44 1.18
CA SER A 50 9.56 -5.38 0.92
C SER A 50 8.21 -4.72 1.13
N PHE A 51 7.17 -5.30 0.54
CA PHE A 51 5.80 -4.84 0.71
C PHE A 51 5.41 -4.80 2.20
N ILE A 52 5.72 -5.85 2.93
CA ILE A 52 5.35 -5.94 4.34
C ILE A 52 6.11 -4.95 5.21
N GLU A 53 7.36 -4.67 4.92
CA GLU A 53 8.12 -3.65 5.65
C GLU A 53 7.45 -2.28 5.52
N VAL A 54 7.08 -1.91 4.30
CA VAL A 54 6.41 -0.63 4.04
C VAL A 54 5.04 -0.58 4.68
N LEU A 55 4.23 -1.63 4.47
CA LEU A 55 2.88 -1.72 5.04
C LEU A 55 2.92 -1.63 6.57
N SER A 56 3.85 -2.32 7.20
CA SER A 56 3.98 -2.32 8.67
C SER A 56 4.24 -0.92 9.23
N GLU A 57 5.09 -0.14 8.57
CA GLU A 57 5.38 1.22 9.02
C GLU A 57 4.19 2.16 8.83
N ILE A 58 3.50 2.05 7.70
CA ILE A 58 2.31 2.87 7.44
C ILE A 58 1.20 2.52 8.43
N MET A 59 1.01 1.24 8.71
CA MET A 59 0.00 0.75 9.63
C MET A 59 0.19 1.29 11.06
N LYS A 60 1.42 1.54 11.48
CA LYS A 60 1.70 2.14 12.80
C LYS A 60 1.33 3.62 12.86
N ASP A 61 1.26 4.28 11.72
CA ASP A 61 1.13 5.73 11.63
C ASP A 61 -0.30 6.20 11.40
N ILE A 62 -1.16 5.35 10.83
CA ILE A 62 -2.54 5.70 10.53
C ILE A 62 -3.51 4.64 11.05
N LYS A 63 -4.73 5.08 11.30
CA LYS A 63 -5.83 4.16 11.64
C LYS A 63 -6.44 3.63 10.35
N ILE A 64 -6.39 2.32 10.16
CA ILE A 64 -6.93 1.65 8.98
C ILE A 64 -8.28 1.05 9.34
N GLU A 65 -9.31 1.43 8.60
CA GLU A 65 -10.68 0.96 8.85
C GLU A 65 -11.13 -0.09 7.85
N HIS A 66 -10.52 -0.10 6.65
CA HIS A 66 -10.92 -0.98 5.56
C HIS A 66 -9.75 -1.18 4.62
N ILE A 67 -9.59 -2.39 4.08
CA ILE A 67 -8.58 -2.68 3.06
C ILE A 67 -9.23 -3.28 1.83
N ILE A 68 -8.67 -2.98 0.67
CA ILE A 68 -9.10 -3.49 -0.63
C ILE A 68 -7.94 -4.27 -1.23
N LEU A 69 -8.20 -5.51 -1.59
CA LEU A 69 -7.20 -6.43 -2.13
C LEU A 69 -7.62 -6.90 -3.52
N ALA A 70 -6.64 -7.05 -4.40
CA ALA A 70 -6.88 -7.74 -5.66
C ALA A 70 -7.10 -9.23 -5.37
N GLU A 71 -8.13 -9.81 -5.98
CA GLU A 71 -8.47 -11.23 -5.81
C GLU A 71 -7.27 -12.14 -6.10
N GLU A 72 -6.46 -11.78 -7.07
CA GLU A 72 -5.32 -12.54 -7.56
C GLU A 72 -4.19 -12.69 -6.53
N ILE A 73 -4.16 -11.85 -5.48
CA ILE A 73 -3.13 -11.96 -4.43
C ILE A 73 -3.18 -13.32 -3.73
N LYS A 74 -4.36 -13.92 -3.67
CA LYS A 74 -4.56 -15.23 -3.02
C LYS A 74 -3.68 -16.31 -3.63
N ASP A 75 -3.42 -16.22 -4.93
CA ASP A 75 -2.65 -17.22 -5.67
C ASP A 75 -1.26 -16.71 -6.07
N ASN A 76 -1.14 -15.43 -6.43
CA ASN A 76 0.10 -14.89 -6.98
C ASN A 76 1.16 -14.59 -5.93
N ASN A 77 0.74 -14.27 -4.70
CA ASN A 77 1.70 -14.03 -3.61
C ASN A 77 1.08 -14.46 -2.28
N LYS A 78 1.02 -15.77 -2.08
CA LYS A 78 0.42 -16.36 -0.88
C LYS A 78 1.10 -15.92 0.41
N LYS A 79 2.41 -15.74 0.38
CA LYS A 79 3.19 -15.34 1.55
C LYS A 79 2.77 -13.95 2.03
N VAL A 80 2.71 -12.98 1.12
CA VAL A 80 2.26 -11.63 1.43
C VAL A 80 0.80 -11.63 1.85
N TYR A 81 -0.05 -12.36 1.13
CA TYR A 81 -1.46 -12.46 1.46
C TYR A 81 -1.69 -12.98 2.88
N ASN A 82 -1.03 -14.07 3.25
CA ASN A 82 -1.15 -14.63 4.59
C ASN A 82 -0.67 -13.66 5.68
N LYS A 83 0.37 -12.91 5.38
CA LYS A 83 0.87 -11.90 6.30
C LYS A 83 -0.14 -10.76 6.49
N ILE A 84 -0.75 -10.30 5.40
CA ILE A 84 -1.81 -9.29 5.46
C ILE A 84 -2.97 -9.79 6.32
N LEU A 85 -3.41 -11.03 6.12
CA LEU A 85 -4.50 -11.60 6.92
C LEU A 85 -4.17 -11.59 8.42
N SER A 86 -2.93 -11.91 8.78
CA SER A 86 -2.52 -11.91 10.19
C SER A 86 -2.43 -10.50 10.77
N MET A 87 -2.06 -9.51 9.97
CA MET A 87 -1.95 -8.12 10.41
C MET A 87 -3.31 -7.42 10.57
N PHE A 88 -4.29 -7.80 9.77
CA PHE A 88 -5.61 -7.13 9.71
C PHE A 88 -6.76 -8.06 10.06
N LYS A 89 -6.64 -8.83 11.14
CA LYS A 89 -7.66 -9.81 11.55
C LYS A 89 -9.04 -9.21 11.73
N ASP A 90 -9.10 -8.03 12.33
CA ASP A 90 -10.36 -7.37 12.71
C ASP A 90 -10.74 -6.23 11.77
N ILE A 91 -10.09 -6.14 10.62
CA ILE A 91 -10.33 -5.08 9.65
C ILE A 91 -11.20 -5.59 8.51
N SER A 92 -12.18 -4.79 8.12
CA SER A 92 -13.04 -5.08 6.97
C SER A 92 -12.21 -5.22 5.70
N LYS A 93 -12.48 -6.26 4.92
CA LYS A 93 -11.75 -6.57 3.69
C LYS A 93 -12.69 -6.67 2.51
N GLU A 94 -12.28 -6.09 1.40
CA GLU A 94 -12.98 -6.18 0.13
C GLU A 94 -12.02 -6.76 -0.91
N TYR A 95 -12.51 -7.73 -1.69
CA TYR A 95 -11.73 -8.35 -2.76
C TYR A 95 -12.33 -7.95 -4.10
N ILE A 96 -11.50 -7.44 -4.98
CA ILE A 96 -11.92 -7.03 -6.32
C ILE A 96 -10.97 -7.61 -7.37
N SER A 97 -11.41 -7.66 -8.62
CA SER A 97 -10.56 -8.13 -9.71
C SER A 97 -9.35 -7.21 -9.88
N HIS A 98 -8.29 -7.72 -10.49
CA HIS A 98 -7.11 -6.91 -10.80
C HIS A 98 -7.46 -5.71 -11.68
N THR A 99 -8.40 -5.88 -12.62
CA THR A 99 -8.87 -4.79 -13.48
C THR A 99 -9.59 -3.71 -12.67
N ASP A 100 -10.49 -4.09 -11.77
CA ASP A 100 -11.19 -3.14 -10.90
C ASP A 100 -10.23 -2.48 -9.93
N PHE A 101 -9.24 -3.20 -9.46
CA PHE A 101 -8.18 -2.65 -8.60
C PHE A 101 -7.43 -1.52 -9.32
N LYS A 102 -7.03 -1.76 -10.56
CA LYS A 102 -6.36 -0.72 -11.37
C LYS A 102 -7.24 0.51 -11.56
N ASN A 103 -8.54 0.32 -11.74
CA ASN A 103 -9.47 1.43 -11.89
C ASN A 103 -9.60 2.24 -10.58
N LYS A 104 -9.54 1.59 -9.43
CA LYS A 104 -9.60 2.28 -8.13
C LYS A 104 -8.37 3.11 -7.84
N ILE A 105 -7.25 2.82 -8.45
CA ILE A 105 -6.01 3.60 -8.25
C ILE A 105 -6.22 5.07 -8.57
N SER A 106 -7.05 5.38 -9.55
CA SER A 106 -7.33 6.77 -9.95
C SER A 106 -7.98 7.59 -8.82
N TYR A 107 -8.53 6.95 -7.81
CA TYR A 107 -9.14 7.62 -6.65
C TYR A 107 -8.21 7.71 -5.45
N CYS A 108 -7.00 7.16 -5.54
CA CYS A 108 -6.04 7.21 -4.44
C CYS A 108 -5.36 8.56 -4.35
N LYS A 109 -5.02 8.96 -3.13
CA LYS A 109 -4.25 10.18 -2.89
C LYS A 109 -2.80 10.02 -3.32
N ALA A 110 -2.27 8.82 -3.25
CA ALA A 110 -0.92 8.50 -3.71
C ALA A 110 -0.76 6.99 -3.86
N ILE A 111 0.25 6.61 -4.63
CA ILE A 111 0.74 5.24 -4.71
C ILE A 111 2.10 5.20 -4.02
N ILE A 112 2.27 4.31 -3.06
CA ILE A 112 3.55 4.06 -2.41
C ILE A 112 4.09 2.76 -3.00
N ARG A 113 5.11 2.89 -3.83
CA ARG A 113 5.69 1.76 -4.55
C ARG A 113 6.80 1.13 -3.73
N THR A 114 6.68 -0.17 -3.47
CA THR A 114 7.69 -0.95 -2.76
C THR A 114 8.63 -1.63 -3.74
N GLY A 115 9.64 -2.32 -3.21
CA GLY A 115 10.53 -3.16 -4.01
C GLY A 115 10.03 -4.61 -4.18
N GLU A 116 8.83 -4.91 -3.73
CA GLU A 116 8.29 -6.27 -3.79
C GLU A 116 8.17 -6.76 -5.23
N ALA A 117 8.78 -7.90 -5.52
CA ALA A 117 8.62 -8.59 -6.80
C ALA A 117 7.51 -9.64 -6.65
N THR A 118 6.66 -9.73 -7.63
CA THR A 118 5.58 -10.73 -7.65
C THR A 118 5.81 -11.75 -8.71
#